data_c1f84f3f5e1c7c8301d86e2c9e46d137
#
_entry.id   c1f84f3f5e1c7c8301d86e2c9e46d137
#
_cell.length_a   1.000
_cell.length_b   1.000
_cell.length_c   1.000
_cell.angle_alpha   90.00
_cell.angle_beta   90.00
_cell.angle_gamma   90.00
#
_symmetry.space_group_name_H-M   'P 1'
#
loop_
_entity.id
_entity.type
_entity.pdbx_description
1 polymer ?
#
loop_
_entity_poly.entity_id
_entity_poly.type
_entity_poly.pdbx_seq_one_letter_code
_entity_poly.pdbx_strand_id
1 'polypeptide(L)'
;MESKVKAAVLVKPGHVEIREFDMPALGKGSAICKVLMAGVCGTDKHSYRGETVQYKGTENEIDLPFPIIQGHEIAMEIVAIDEEGARNLSFDGDYLQVGDRVTICPDVVCGNCWYCKNIPNYPWCEHLQFSYGNMRSCDDGNHLYGGFSQYLYIEPGTRVYKIPDGLPNELACFTEVMCVTYTLEKAREFSGFSLEGFNFGDSLVIQGSGPLGIAHIAMARMMGAGKIIATDISDYKLDIAKAFGADVVLNTENTTPEERIARIKAETNGRGADIVVECVGRPEVFPEGLKYLRKAGMYLEPGNFVDCGGTDINVHEICANNLRIIVMTNHTHTGYKTVIEMMLRAKNQFPWERLFSHKYPLSAAEQAIQTSMTKESMKVLIDPWVD
;
A
#
# COMPACT_ATOMS: atom_id res chain seq x y z
N MET A 1 -14.61 26.60 9.87
CA MET A 1 -14.33 25.18 10.16
C MET A 1 -15.18 24.79 11.35
N GLU A 2 -15.60 23.54 11.43
CA GLU A 2 -16.31 23.00 12.59
C GLU A 2 -15.44 23.06 13.83
N SER A 3 -16.04 23.26 15.02
CA SER A 3 -15.28 23.33 16.28
C SER A 3 -14.93 21.92 16.81
N LYS A 4 -15.67 20.91 16.39
CA LYS A 4 -15.51 19.51 16.78
C LYS A 4 -15.33 18.62 15.54
N VAL A 5 -14.53 17.57 15.68
CA VAL A 5 -14.18 16.61 14.63
C VAL A 5 -14.45 15.21 15.14
N LYS A 6 -15.18 14.41 14.37
CA LYS A 6 -15.36 12.98 14.66
C LYS A 6 -14.23 12.16 14.06
N ALA A 7 -13.79 11.16 14.82
CA ALA A 7 -12.83 10.15 14.38
C ALA A 7 -13.19 8.77 14.94
N ALA A 8 -12.86 7.72 14.17
CA ALA A 8 -12.91 6.35 14.62
C ALA A 8 -11.57 5.98 15.28
N VAL A 9 -11.62 5.68 16.56
CA VAL A 9 -10.46 5.45 17.41
C VAL A 9 -10.36 3.97 17.77
N LEU A 10 -9.29 3.32 17.35
CA LEU A 10 -8.95 1.99 17.85
C LEU A 10 -8.40 2.12 19.26
N VAL A 11 -9.22 1.80 20.25
CA VAL A 11 -8.90 1.99 21.68
C VAL A 11 -8.00 0.88 22.19
N LYS A 12 -8.23 -0.31 21.69
CA LYS A 12 -7.47 -1.55 21.93
C LYS A 12 -7.78 -2.54 20.82
N PRO A 13 -7.01 -3.62 20.67
CA PRO A 13 -7.35 -4.66 19.70
C PRO A 13 -8.80 -5.11 19.79
N GLY A 14 -9.47 -5.17 18.63
CA GLY A 14 -10.86 -5.60 18.50
C GLY A 14 -11.90 -4.59 18.98
N HIS A 15 -11.53 -3.32 19.23
CA HIS A 15 -12.50 -2.34 19.72
C HIS A 15 -12.26 -0.92 19.18
N VAL A 16 -13.19 -0.44 18.36
CA VAL A 16 -13.21 0.89 17.77
C VAL A 16 -14.35 1.72 18.35
N GLU A 17 -14.07 2.94 18.74
CA GLU A 17 -15.05 3.93 19.24
C GLU A 17 -15.06 5.16 18.36
N ILE A 18 -16.23 5.77 18.18
CA ILE A 18 -16.32 7.13 17.62
C ILE A 18 -16.11 8.15 18.72
N ARG A 19 -15.09 8.99 18.58
CA ARG A 19 -14.78 10.07 19.51
C ARG A 19 -14.84 11.42 18.81
N GLU A 20 -15.12 12.46 19.60
CA GLU A 20 -15.06 13.84 19.17
C GLU A 20 -13.81 14.52 19.75
N PHE A 21 -13.11 15.23 18.88
CA PHE A 21 -11.92 16.01 19.22
C PHE A 21 -12.18 17.50 18.92
N ASP A 22 -11.48 18.38 19.60
CA ASP A 22 -11.44 19.77 19.20
C ASP A 22 -10.64 19.93 17.89
N MET A 23 -11.09 20.83 17.01
CA MET A 23 -10.32 21.19 15.85
C MET A 23 -8.97 21.80 16.31
N PRO A 24 -7.82 21.21 15.93
CA PRO A 24 -6.53 21.73 16.35
C PRO A 24 -6.25 23.12 15.78
N ALA A 25 -5.48 23.91 16.52
CA ALA A 25 -4.98 25.17 16.01
C ALA A 25 -3.95 24.92 14.90
N LEU A 26 -4.02 25.74 13.83
CA LEU A 26 -3.03 25.68 12.77
C LEU A 26 -1.65 26.12 13.29
N GLY A 27 -0.68 25.23 13.27
CA GLY A 27 0.70 25.49 13.66
C GLY A 27 1.54 26.04 12.51
N LYS A 28 2.71 26.54 12.83
CA LYS A 28 3.68 27.02 11.84
C LYS A 28 4.19 25.82 10.98
N GLY A 29 4.17 25.97 9.68
CA GLY A 29 4.61 24.94 8.73
C GLY A 29 3.63 23.77 8.55
N SER A 30 2.44 23.84 9.13
CA SER A 30 1.42 22.78 9.12
C SER A 30 0.27 23.06 8.16
N ALA A 31 -0.61 22.06 8.01
CA ALA A 31 -1.91 22.21 7.33
C ALA A 31 -2.98 21.39 8.05
N ILE A 32 -4.25 21.76 7.83
CA ILE A 32 -5.41 20.97 8.21
C ILE A 32 -6.11 20.57 6.91
N CYS A 33 -6.36 19.28 6.78
CA CYS A 33 -7.01 18.72 5.59
C CYS A 33 -8.33 18.06 5.97
N LYS A 34 -9.37 18.29 5.15
CA LYS A 34 -10.60 17.52 5.16
C LYS A 34 -10.35 16.18 4.50
N VAL A 35 -10.61 15.08 5.20
CA VAL A 35 -10.51 13.74 4.61
C VAL A 35 -11.70 13.52 3.67
N LEU A 36 -11.43 13.25 2.40
CA LEU A 36 -12.45 12.99 1.39
C LEU A 36 -12.75 11.50 1.26
N MET A 37 -11.73 10.66 1.47
CA MET A 37 -11.82 9.20 1.41
C MET A 37 -10.62 8.58 2.10
N ALA A 38 -10.82 7.47 2.82
CA ALA A 38 -9.74 6.67 3.39
C ALA A 38 -9.91 5.19 3.03
N GLY A 39 -8.82 4.51 2.73
CA GLY A 39 -8.77 3.07 2.46
C GLY A 39 -8.41 2.27 3.71
N VAL A 40 -8.97 1.07 3.85
CA VAL A 40 -8.55 0.11 4.89
C VAL A 40 -7.39 -0.72 4.35
N CYS A 41 -6.24 -0.63 5.01
CA CYS A 41 -5.00 -1.33 4.68
C CYS A 41 -4.89 -2.71 5.39
N GLY A 42 -3.91 -3.51 4.95
CA GLY A 42 -3.46 -4.70 5.66
C GLY A 42 -3.00 -4.40 7.09
N THR A 43 -2.25 -3.32 7.27
CA THR A 43 -1.72 -2.86 8.56
C THR A 43 -2.84 -2.55 9.56
N ASP A 44 -3.93 -1.93 9.13
CA ASP A 44 -5.09 -1.64 9.99
C ASP A 44 -5.72 -2.94 10.53
N LYS A 45 -5.78 -3.99 9.69
CA LYS A 45 -6.29 -5.32 10.07
C LYS A 45 -5.40 -6.02 11.08
N HIS A 46 -4.07 -5.95 10.89
CA HIS A 46 -3.09 -6.50 11.83
C HIS A 46 -3.22 -5.85 13.20
N SER A 47 -3.25 -4.53 13.24
CA SER A 47 -3.41 -3.76 14.48
C SER A 47 -4.75 -4.06 15.18
N TYR A 48 -5.84 -4.18 14.42
CA TYR A 48 -7.15 -4.56 14.95
C TYR A 48 -7.14 -5.97 15.56
N ARG A 49 -6.38 -6.92 15.03
CA ARG A 49 -6.24 -8.29 15.59
C ARG A 49 -5.34 -8.37 16.80
N GLY A 50 -4.61 -7.32 17.16
CA GLY A 50 -3.65 -7.33 18.27
C GLY A 50 -2.21 -7.66 17.86
N GLU A 51 -1.92 -7.66 16.58
CA GLU A 51 -0.57 -7.74 16.02
C GLU A 51 -0.01 -6.30 16.00
N THR A 52 0.44 -5.81 17.18
CA THR A 52 0.62 -4.39 17.45
C THR A 52 2.04 -3.88 17.24
N VAL A 53 3.02 -4.78 17.13
CA VAL A 53 4.43 -4.39 16.96
C VAL A 53 4.67 -4.00 15.50
N GLN A 54 4.93 -2.72 15.27
CA GLN A 54 5.28 -2.17 13.95
C GLN A 54 6.81 -2.14 13.80
N TYR A 55 7.32 -2.30 12.58
CA TYR A 55 8.75 -2.26 12.23
C TYR A 55 9.62 -3.20 13.08
N LYS A 56 9.08 -4.35 13.48
CA LYS A 56 9.73 -5.32 14.37
C LYS A 56 11.13 -5.69 13.89
N GLY A 57 12.09 -5.68 14.83
CA GLY A 57 13.49 -6.00 14.56
C GLY A 57 14.29 -4.86 13.91
N THR A 58 13.73 -3.66 13.79
CA THR A 58 14.44 -2.46 13.31
C THR A 58 14.62 -1.43 14.43
N GLU A 59 15.42 -0.40 14.18
CA GLU A 59 15.60 0.73 15.10
C GLU A 59 14.32 1.58 15.30
N ASN A 60 13.32 1.37 14.47
CA ASN A 60 12.02 2.04 14.55
C ASN A 60 10.93 1.13 15.15
N GLU A 61 11.30 0.01 15.75
CA GLU A 61 10.35 -0.89 16.40
C GLU A 61 9.54 -0.16 17.46
N ILE A 62 8.22 -0.24 17.35
CA ILE A 62 7.29 0.36 18.29
C ILE A 62 6.05 -0.50 18.48
N ASP A 63 5.59 -0.63 19.71
CA ASP A 63 4.23 -1.07 19.99
C ASP A 63 3.24 0.02 19.63
N LEU A 64 2.13 -0.36 19.01
CA LEU A 64 1.10 0.58 18.59
C LEU A 64 0.60 1.41 19.79
N PRO A 65 0.69 2.75 19.75
CA PRO A 65 0.36 3.60 20.88
C PRO A 65 -1.16 3.81 20.96
N PHE A 66 -1.87 2.91 21.63
CA PHE A 66 -3.31 3.08 21.87
C PHE A 66 -3.60 4.21 22.87
N PRO A 67 -4.74 4.93 22.69
CA PRO A 67 -5.70 4.85 21.59
C PRO A 67 -5.16 5.53 20.31
N ILE A 68 -5.53 5.01 19.13
CA ILE A 68 -5.04 5.52 17.85
C ILE A 68 -6.16 5.70 16.81
N ILE A 69 -6.08 6.76 16.01
CA ILE A 69 -6.87 6.91 14.79
C ILE A 69 -6.06 6.25 13.66
N GLN A 70 -6.62 5.19 13.08
CA GLN A 70 -5.99 4.46 11.97
C GLN A 70 -6.24 5.12 10.61
N GLY A 71 -5.73 4.48 9.54
CA GLY A 71 -5.91 4.90 8.15
C GLY A 71 -4.77 5.79 7.65
N HIS A 72 -4.06 5.31 6.64
CA HIS A 72 -2.93 5.99 6.00
C HIS A 72 -3.02 6.03 4.48
N GLU A 73 -4.01 5.37 3.89
CA GLU A 73 -4.36 5.47 2.48
C GLU A 73 -5.44 6.55 2.33
N ILE A 74 -5.10 7.79 1.94
CA ILE A 74 -5.97 8.94 2.17
C ILE A 74 -6.02 9.86 0.95
N ALA A 75 -7.22 10.30 0.57
CA ALA A 75 -7.45 11.45 -0.30
C ALA A 75 -8.06 12.58 0.52
N MET A 76 -7.54 13.79 0.39
CA MET A 76 -7.91 14.93 1.23
C MET A 76 -8.02 16.23 0.43
N GLU A 77 -8.60 17.26 1.05
CA GLU A 77 -8.63 18.64 0.59
C GLU A 77 -8.07 19.56 1.67
N ILE A 78 -7.16 20.44 1.31
CA ILE A 78 -6.58 21.42 2.26
C ILE A 78 -7.66 22.44 2.61
N VAL A 79 -7.97 22.58 3.91
CA VAL A 79 -8.95 23.56 4.41
C VAL A 79 -8.30 24.71 5.18
N ALA A 80 -7.08 24.50 5.68
CA ALA A 80 -6.22 25.53 6.24
C ALA A 80 -4.75 25.16 6.06
N ILE A 81 -3.90 26.13 5.78
CA ILE A 81 -2.47 25.92 5.62
C ILE A 81 -1.71 27.17 6.04
N ASP A 82 -0.62 27.00 6.79
CA ASP A 82 0.29 28.07 7.15
C ASP A 82 1.19 28.44 5.93
N GLU A 83 1.67 29.68 5.89
CA GLU A 83 2.46 30.17 4.76
C GLU A 83 3.75 29.34 4.54
N GLU A 84 4.42 28.93 5.62
CA GLU A 84 5.60 28.06 5.54
C GLU A 84 5.22 26.66 5.08
N GLY A 85 4.08 26.13 5.54
CA GLY A 85 3.51 24.85 5.06
C GLY A 85 3.19 24.90 3.57
N ALA A 86 2.59 25.98 3.09
CA ALA A 86 2.27 26.18 1.68
C ALA A 86 3.48 26.07 0.75
N ARG A 87 4.67 26.45 1.23
CA ARG A 87 5.94 26.41 0.48
C ARG A 87 6.70 25.10 0.62
N ASN A 88 6.60 24.43 1.77
CA ASN A 88 7.55 23.38 2.14
C ASN A 88 6.93 21.98 2.23
N LEU A 89 5.60 21.83 2.29
CA LEU A 89 4.97 20.52 2.43
C LEU A 89 4.90 19.75 1.11
N SER A 90 4.81 20.43 -0.04
CA SER A 90 4.80 19.73 -1.33
C SER A 90 6.16 19.06 -1.59
N PHE A 91 6.14 17.75 -1.82
CA PHE A 91 7.33 17.01 -2.23
C PHE A 91 7.82 17.41 -3.63
N ASP A 92 6.90 17.75 -4.51
CA ASP A 92 7.18 18.12 -5.90
C ASP A 92 7.55 19.61 -6.08
N GLY A 93 7.54 20.38 -4.98
CA GLY A 93 7.86 21.81 -5.00
C GLY A 93 6.72 22.72 -5.44
N ASP A 94 5.50 22.20 -5.56
CA ASP A 94 4.32 23.00 -5.84
C ASP A 94 3.99 23.91 -4.64
N TYR A 95 3.47 25.11 -4.91
CA TYR A 95 2.87 25.94 -3.87
C TYR A 95 1.48 25.37 -3.55
N LEU A 96 1.25 25.00 -2.28
CA LEU A 96 -0.02 24.47 -1.81
C LEU A 96 -0.95 25.58 -1.33
N GLN A 97 -2.26 25.40 -1.56
CA GLN A 97 -3.28 26.38 -1.15
C GLN A 97 -4.55 25.68 -0.67
N VAL A 98 -5.39 26.42 0.03
CA VAL A 98 -6.73 25.98 0.43
C VAL A 98 -7.52 25.60 -0.83
N GLY A 99 -8.21 24.45 -0.78
CA GLY A 99 -8.94 23.86 -1.91
C GLY A 99 -8.14 22.88 -2.74
N ASP A 100 -6.79 22.82 -2.60
CA ASP A 100 -6.01 21.78 -3.27
C ASP A 100 -6.39 20.39 -2.73
N ARG A 101 -6.65 19.45 -3.65
CA ARG A 101 -6.79 18.04 -3.32
C ARG A 101 -5.40 17.41 -3.20
N VAL A 102 -5.19 16.65 -2.12
CA VAL A 102 -3.87 16.11 -1.79
C VAL A 102 -3.94 14.70 -1.21
N THR A 103 -2.84 13.97 -1.35
CA THR A 103 -2.50 12.78 -0.58
C THR A 103 -1.14 12.94 0.07
N ILE A 104 -0.76 12.04 0.96
CA ILE A 104 0.51 12.11 1.69
C ILE A 104 1.28 10.80 1.62
N CYS A 105 2.60 10.88 1.73
CA CYS A 105 3.38 9.76 2.24
C CYS A 105 3.16 9.70 3.75
N PRO A 106 2.70 8.56 4.32
CA PRO A 106 2.38 8.49 5.74
C PRO A 106 3.61 8.63 6.65
N ASP A 107 4.80 8.30 6.17
CA ASP A 107 6.01 8.30 6.97
C ASP A 107 6.69 9.69 7.01
N VAL A 108 6.80 10.25 8.20
CA VAL A 108 7.49 11.52 8.44
C VAL A 108 8.92 11.25 8.90
N VAL A 109 9.87 11.40 7.98
CA VAL A 109 11.28 11.10 8.19
C VAL A 109 12.04 12.28 8.79
N CYS A 110 13.16 12.03 9.49
CA CYS A 110 13.95 13.08 10.13
C CYS A 110 14.71 14.02 9.16
N GLY A 111 14.94 13.60 7.92
CA GLY A 111 15.67 14.36 6.91
C GLY A 111 17.18 14.50 7.12
N ASN A 112 17.73 14.04 8.25
CA ASN A 112 19.09 14.32 8.68
C ASN A 112 20.01 13.11 8.86
N CYS A 113 19.46 11.88 9.03
CA CYS A 113 20.24 10.66 9.19
C CYS A 113 20.94 10.27 7.88
N TRP A 114 21.80 9.27 7.97
CA TRP A 114 22.57 8.80 6.81
C TRP A 114 21.66 8.38 5.64
N TYR A 115 20.60 7.60 5.92
CA TYR A 115 19.68 7.15 4.89
C TYR A 115 18.92 8.30 4.24
N CYS A 116 18.39 9.24 5.03
CA CYS A 116 17.68 10.39 4.49
C CYS A 116 18.54 11.23 3.54
N LYS A 117 19.86 11.30 3.78
CA LYS A 117 20.79 12.09 2.95
C LYS A 117 21.34 11.33 1.76
N ASN A 118 21.51 10.01 1.86
CA ASN A 118 22.21 9.23 0.82
C ASN A 118 21.26 8.33 0.02
N ILE A 119 20.09 7.94 0.57
CA ILE A 119 19.07 7.13 -0.09
C ILE A 119 17.70 7.81 0.09
N PRO A 120 17.50 9.03 -0.42
CA PRO A 120 16.34 9.85 -0.10
C PRO A 120 15.01 9.34 -0.71
N ASN A 121 15.06 8.35 -1.61
CA ASN A 121 13.89 7.87 -2.32
C ASN A 121 13.01 6.93 -1.48
N TYR A 122 13.50 6.47 -0.33
CA TYR A 122 12.80 5.52 0.54
C TYR A 122 12.69 6.03 1.97
N PRO A 123 11.67 5.63 2.73
CA PRO A 123 11.49 6.03 4.13
C PRO A 123 12.34 5.19 5.11
N TRP A 124 13.59 4.85 4.74
CA TRP A 124 14.51 4.10 5.61
C TRP A 124 15.20 5.03 6.61
N CYS A 125 14.40 5.75 7.36
CA CYS A 125 14.90 6.71 8.32
C CYS A 125 15.30 6.00 9.63
N GLU A 126 16.52 6.22 10.12
CA GLU A 126 16.98 5.72 11.43
C GLU A 126 16.25 6.37 12.60
N HIS A 127 15.61 7.52 12.36
CA HIS A 127 14.91 8.32 13.36
C HIS A 127 13.55 8.75 12.80
N LEU A 128 12.75 7.75 12.40
CA LEU A 128 11.39 7.98 11.93
C LEU A 128 10.61 8.73 13.02
N GLN A 129 10.07 9.91 12.68
CA GLN A 129 9.36 10.71 13.66
C GLN A 129 8.02 10.10 14.03
N PHE A 130 7.25 9.72 13.02
CA PHE A 130 6.03 8.91 13.15
C PHE A 130 5.51 8.52 11.76
N SER A 131 4.53 7.62 11.73
CA SER A 131 3.75 7.26 10.55
C SER A 131 2.27 7.53 10.82
N TYR A 132 1.62 8.26 9.93
CA TYR A 132 0.18 8.54 10.03
C TYR A 132 -0.63 7.26 10.09
N GLY A 133 -1.61 7.20 10.99
CA GLY A 133 -2.47 6.05 11.19
C GLY A 133 -1.82 4.83 11.89
N ASN A 134 -0.51 4.91 12.22
CA ASN A 134 0.23 3.76 12.73
C ASN A 134 1.06 4.02 14.00
N MET A 135 1.70 5.18 14.16
CA MET A 135 2.75 5.35 15.17
C MET A 135 2.49 6.50 16.15
N ARG A 136 1.29 7.07 16.18
CA ARG A 136 1.01 8.19 17.07
C ARG A 136 -0.38 8.07 17.70
N SER A 137 -0.42 8.18 19.03
CA SER A 137 -1.69 8.20 19.78
C SER A 137 -2.53 9.42 19.44
N CYS A 138 -3.83 9.26 19.45
CA CYS A 138 -4.74 10.40 19.39
C CYS A 138 -4.87 11.17 20.73
N ASP A 139 -4.20 10.72 21.80
CA ASP A 139 -4.08 11.48 23.04
C ASP A 139 -2.90 12.46 22.99
N ASP A 140 -2.05 12.37 21.96
CA ASP A 140 -0.89 13.24 21.78
C ASP A 140 -1.21 14.48 20.93
N GLY A 141 -0.62 15.61 21.29
CA GLY A 141 -0.52 16.82 20.48
C GLY A 141 -1.82 17.27 19.80
N ASN A 142 -1.87 17.25 18.48
CA ASN A 142 -2.99 17.72 17.66
C ASN A 142 -4.05 16.65 17.38
N HIS A 143 -3.94 15.46 17.94
CA HIS A 143 -4.90 14.35 17.95
C HIS A 143 -5.17 13.67 16.58
N LEU A 144 -5.35 14.45 15.50
CA LEU A 144 -5.88 13.99 14.20
C LEU A 144 -4.76 13.47 13.29
N TYR A 145 -4.20 12.29 13.62
CA TYR A 145 -3.05 11.69 12.93
C TYR A 145 -3.38 10.43 12.11
N GLY A 146 -4.66 10.23 11.77
CA GLY A 146 -5.09 9.10 10.94
C GLY A 146 -6.31 9.44 10.08
N GLY A 147 -6.44 8.74 8.95
CA GLY A 147 -7.46 9.00 7.94
C GLY A 147 -8.87 8.54 8.32
N PHE A 148 -9.03 7.72 9.37
CA PHE A 148 -10.36 7.35 9.85
C PHE A 148 -10.94 8.48 10.73
N SER A 149 -10.95 9.69 10.18
CA SER A 149 -11.43 10.91 10.80
C SER A 149 -11.98 11.87 9.74
N GLN A 150 -12.75 12.87 10.17
CA GLN A 150 -13.26 13.90 9.26
C GLN A 150 -12.16 14.85 8.78
N TYR A 151 -11.16 15.10 9.63
CA TYR A 151 -10.02 15.96 9.32
C TYR A 151 -8.73 15.31 9.77
N LEU A 152 -7.64 15.65 9.09
CA LEU A 152 -6.29 15.21 9.41
C LEU A 152 -5.38 16.43 9.57
N TYR A 153 -4.55 16.42 10.61
CA TYR A 153 -3.55 17.45 10.84
C TYR A 153 -2.22 17.06 10.18
N ILE A 154 -1.73 17.91 9.31
CA ILE A 154 -0.46 17.71 8.59
C ILE A 154 0.66 18.40 9.36
N GLU A 155 1.58 17.63 9.92
CA GLU A 155 2.76 18.12 10.62
C GLU A 155 3.83 18.64 9.63
N PRO A 156 4.66 19.61 10.05
CA PRO A 156 5.83 20.01 9.28
C PRO A 156 6.73 18.81 8.94
N GLY A 157 7.27 18.76 7.72
CA GLY A 157 8.11 17.66 7.24
C GLY A 157 7.34 16.51 6.60
N THR A 158 6.01 16.51 6.66
CA THR A 158 5.17 15.59 5.89
C THR A 158 5.35 15.85 4.39
N ARG A 159 5.40 14.78 3.60
CA ARG A 159 5.44 14.86 2.14
C ARG A 159 4.05 14.81 1.57
N VAL A 160 3.62 15.92 0.98
CA VAL A 160 2.29 16.12 0.40
C VAL A 160 2.37 16.13 -1.12
N TYR A 161 1.41 15.48 -1.78
CA TYR A 161 1.33 15.38 -3.24
C TYR A 161 -0.05 15.85 -3.72
N LYS A 162 -0.06 16.72 -4.74
CA LYS A 162 -1.32 17.19 -5.32
C LYS A 162 -2.02 16.07 -6.10
N ILE A 163 -3.33 15.98 -5.92
CA ILE A 163 -4.21 15.12 -6.70
C ILE A 163 -4.78 15.95 -7.85
N PRO A 164 -4.51 15.59 -9.12
CA PRO A 164 -5.00 16.33 -10.26
C PRO A 164 -6.52 16.23 -10.40
N ASP A 165 -7.10 17.22 -11.06
CA ASP A 165 -8.51 17.19 -11.45
C ASP A 165 -8.82 15.97 -12.31
N GLY A 166 -10.00 15.39 -12.10
CA GLY A 166 -10.47 14.22 -12.84
C GLY A 166 -9.96 12.86 -12.36
N LEU A 167 -9.13 12.79 -11.30
CA LEU A 167 -8.87 11.56 -10.57
C LEU A 167 -9.92 11.42 -9.45
N PRO A 168 -10.77 10.36 -9.42
CA PRO A 168 -11.74 10.14 -8.36
C PRO A 168 -11.09 9.99 -6.98
N ASN A 169 -11.78 10.36 -5.90
CA ASN A 169 -11.25 10.27 -4.54
C ASN A 169 -10.95 8.82 -4.13
N GLU A 170 -11.78 7.88 -4.55
CA GLU A 170 -11.59 6.45 -4.33
C GLU A 170 -10.26 5.97 -4.93
N LEU A 171 -9.94 6.42 -6.14
CA LEU A 171 -8.68 6.05 -6.79
C LEU A 171 -7.51 6.85 -6.23
N ALA A 172 -7.72 8.11 -5.86
CA ALA A 172 -6.72 8.95 -5.25
C ALA A 172 -6.24 8.41 -3.88
N CYS A 173 -7.14 7.89 -3.04
CA CYS A 173 -6.74 7.28 -1.77
C CYS A 173 -5.96 5.96 -1.96
N PHE A 174 -6.07 5.32 -3.11
CA PHE A 174 -5.31 4.11 -3.46
C PHE A 174 -3.85 4.40 -3.90
N THR A 175 -3.44 5.67 -3.93
CA THR A 175 -2.09 6.09 -4.38
C THR A 175 -1.00 5.42 -3.56
N GLU A 176 -1.16 5.32 -2.26
CA GLU A 176 -0.18 4.70 -1.35
C GLU A 176 0.08 3.24 -1.76
N VAL A 177 -0.96 2.44 -1.94
CA VAL A 177 -0.86 1.04 -2.39
C VAL A 177 -0.22 0.94 -3.78
N MET A 178 -0.60 1.83 -4.69
CA MET A 178 0.00 1.88 -6.03
C MET A 178 1.51 2.20 -5.96
N CYS A 179 1.97 2.97 -4.99
CA CYS A 179 3.40 3.24 -4.82
C CYS A 179 4.21 1.99 -4.43
N VAL A 180 3.62 1.00 -3.79
CA VAL A 180 4.29 -0.28 -3.51
C VAL A 180 4.66 -1.01 -4.81
N THR A 181 3.93 -0.78 -5.91
CA THR A 181 4.22 -1.40 -7.22
C THR A 181 5.54 -0.95 -7.84
N TYR A 182 6.23 0.05 -7.27
CA TYR A 182 7.63 0.36 -7.60
C TYR A 182 8.58 -0.81 -7.36
N THR A 183 8.14 -1.86 -6.69
CA THR A 183 8.82 -3.16 -6.65
C THR A 183 9.15 -3.66 -8.08
N LEU A 184 8.25 -3.44 -9.04
CA LEU A 184 8.47 -3.78 -10.45
C LEU A 184 9.54 -2.90 -11.11
N GLU A 185 9.63 -1.60 -10.74
CA GLU A 185 10.72 -0.73 -11.23
C GLU A 185 12.09 -1.17 -10.68
N LYS A 186 12.17 -1.59 -9.42
CA LYS A 186 13.40 -2.21 -8.90
C LYS A 186 13.81 -3.43 -9.72
N ALA A 187 12.88 -4.29 -10.09
CA ALA A 187 13.16 -5.43 -10.96
C ALA A 187 13.65 -4.98 -12.34
N ARG A 188 13.14 -3.85 -12.85
CA ARG A 188 13.54 -3.28 -14.14
C ARG A 188 14.96 -2.75 -14.16
N GLU A 189 15.50 -2.25 -13.04
CA GLU A 189 16.88 -1.80 -12.93
C GLU A 189 17.90 -2.88 -13.30
N PHE A 190 17.54 -4.16 -13.18
CA PHE A 190 18.38 -5.29 -13.57
C PHE A 190 18.23 -5.68 -15.04
N SER A 191 17.33 -5.08 -15.82
CA SER A 191 17.07 -5.45 -17.21
C SER A 191 18.22 -5.18 -18.18
N GLY A 192 19.18 -4.33 -17.80
CA GLY A 192 20.42 -4.12 -18.54
C GLY A 192 21.37 -5.33 -18.57
N PHE A 193 21.08 -6.38 -17.81
CA PHE A 193 21.88 -7.60 -17.70
C PHE A 193 21.14 -8.79 -18.30
N SER A 194 21.29 -9.01 -19.62
CA SER A 194 20.96 -10.26 -20.29
C SER A 194 19.61 -10.89 -19.92
N LEU A 195 18.51 -10.15 -19.96
CA LEU A 195 17.15 -10.66 -19.66
C LEU A 195 16.95 -11.09 -18.19
N GLU A 196 17.73 -10.57 -17.26
CA GLU A 196 17.62 -10.93 -15.84
C GLU A 196 16.71 -9.99 -15.04
N GLY A 197 16.28 -8.86 -15.61
CA GLY A 197 15.32 -7.92 -15.01
C GLY A 197 13.92 -8.06 -15.57
N PHE A 198 13.04 -7.11 -15.23
CA PHE A 198 11.73 -7.00 -15.84
C PHE A 198 11.84 -6.36 -17.22
N ASN A 199 11.46 -7.10 -18.24
CA ASN A 199 11.51 -6.67 -19.62
C ASN A 199 10.10 -6.68 -20.25
N PHE A 200 9.95 -5.97 -21.35
CA PHE A 200 8.72 -6.02 -22.14
C PHE A 200 8.47 -7.45 -22.63
N GLY A 201 7.24 -7.93 -22.40
CA GLY A 201 6.83 -9.27 -22.79
C GLY A 201 7.10 -10.37 -21.76
N ASP A 202 7.74 -10.06 -20.63
CA ASP A 202 7.99 -11.04 -19.57
C ASP A 202 6.69 -11.59 -18.95
N SER A 203 6.80 -12.80 -18.41
CA SER A 203 5.73 -13.48 -17.69
C SER A 203 5.84 -13.24 -16.19
N LEU A 204 4.71 -12.93 -15.56
CA LEU A 204 4.61 -12.70 -14.12
C LEU A 204 3.63 -13.66 -13.47
N VAL A 205 3.98 -14.09 -12.25
CA VAL A 205 3.03 -14.70 -11.32
C VAL A 205 2.80 -13.74 -10.16
N ILE A 206 1.54 -13.44 -9.87
CA ILE A 206 1.13 -12.63 -8.71
C ILE A 206 0.51 -13.57 -7.69
N GLN A 207 1.19 -13.78 -6.56
CA GLN A 207 0.67 -14.53 -5.43
C GLN A 207 -0.20 -13.61 -4.57
N GLY A 208 -1.49 -13.92 -4.49
CA GLY A 208 -2.49 -13.07 -3.84
C GLY A 208 -3.09 -12.03 -4.78
N SER A 209 -4.42 -12.08 -4.94
CA SER A 209 -5.21 -11.18 -5.79
C SER A 209 -6.02 -10.17 -4.96
N GLY A 210 -5.54 -9.83 -3.76
CA GLY A 210 -6.06 -8.72 -2.97
C GLY A 210 -5.72 -7.35 -3.58
N PRO A 211 -6.03 -6.23 -2.91
CA PRO A 211 -5.78 -4.89 -3.45
C PRO A 211 -4.35 -4.67 -3.93
N LEU A 212 -3.35 -5.14 -3.17
CA LEU A 212 -1.93 -5.05 -3.55
C LEU A 212 -1.62 -5.87 -4.81
N GLY A 213 -2.17 -7.10 -4.91
CA GLY A 213 -1.99 -7.93 -6.10
C GLY A 213 -2.63 -7.32 -7.35
N ILE A 214 -3.83 -6.75 -7.22
CA ILE A 214 -4.52 -6.03 -8.32
C ILE A 214 -3.71 -4.81 -8.75
N ALA A 215 -3.14 -4.06 -7.82
CA ALA A 215 -2.24 -2.94 -8.13
C ALA A 215 -1.04 -3.41 -8.97
N HIS A 216 -0.40 -4.53 -8.59
CA HIS A 216 0.70 -5.11 -9.36
C HIS A 216 0.27 -5.64 -10.73
N ILE A 217 -0.92 -6.25 -10.87
CA ILE A 217 -1.46 -6.68 -12.17
C ILE A 217 -1.65 -5.47 -13.08
N ALA A 218 -2.30 -4.41 -12.60
CA ALA A 218 -2.51 -3.19 -13.37
C ALA A 218 -1.18 -2.55 -13.78
N MET A 219 -0.25 -2.39 -12.83
CA MET A 219 1.06 -1.82 -13.10
C MET A 219 1.85 -2.67 -14.09
N ALA A 220 1.91 -3.99 -13.92
CA ALA A 220 2.61 -4.89 -14.83
C ALA A 220 2.08 -4.79 -16.26
N ARG A 221 0.75 -4.67 -16.44
CA ARG A 221 0.15 -4.43 -17.76
C ARG A 221 0.58 -3.10 -18.35
N MET A 222 0.54 -2.03 -17.58
CA MET A 222 1.00 -0.71 -18.03
C MET A 222 2.50 -0.70 -18.39
N MET A 223 3.30 -1.52 -17.71
CA MET A 223 4.74 -1.67 -17.97
C MET A 223 5.05 -2.64 -19.11
N GLY A 224 4.05 -3.31 -19.68
CA GLY A 224 4.22 -4.17 -20.86
C GLY A 224 4.47 -5.65 -20.57
N ALA A 225 4.00 -6.17 -19.46
CA ALA A 225 4.01 -7.62 -19.18
C ALA A 225 3.31 -8.42 -20.27
N GLY A 226 3.94 -9.51 -20.72
CA GLY A 226 3.41 -10.41 -21.74
C GLY A 226 2.32 -11.34 -21.21
N LYS A 227 2.62 -12.09 -20.17
CA LYS A 227 1.65 -12.98 -19.52
C LYS A 227 1.60 -12.72 -18.02
N ILE A 228 0.39 -12.61 -17.48
CA ILE A 228 0.18 -12.49 -16.04
C ILE A 228 -0.67 -13.65 -15.54
N ILE A 229 -0.16 -14.39 -14.57
CA ILE A 229 -0.82 -15.48 -13.87
C ILE A 229 -1.08 -15.00 -12.44
N ALA A 230 -2.31 -15.09 -11.97
CA ALA A 230 -2.66 -14.68 -10.62
C ALA A 230 -3.16 -15.86 -9.78
N THR A 231 -2.79 -15.90 -8.51
CA THR A 231 -3.24 -16.93 -7.57
C THR A 231 -3.97 -16.29 -6.38
N ASP A 232 -4.99 -16.93 -5.86
CA ASP A 232 -5.69 -16.55 -4.63
C ASP A 232 -6.53 -17.73 -4.12
N ILE A 233 -7.00 -17.66 -2.89
CA ILE A 233 -7.98 -18.61 -2.31
C ILE A 233 -9.43 -18.26 -2.70
N SER A 234 -9.69 -17.03 -3.17
CA SER A 234 -11.02 -16.49 -3.44
C SER A 234 -11.28 -16.41 -4.94
N ASP A 235 -12.29 -17.12 -5.44
CA ASP A 235 -12.74 -17.02 -6.83
C ASP A 235 -13.25 -15.61 -7.16
N TYR A 236 -13.85 -14.91 -6.19
CA TYR A 236 -14.28 -13.52 -6.33
C TYR A 236 -13.09 -12.59 -6.67
N LYS A 237 -11.98 -12.72 -5.92
CA LYS A 237 -10.76 -11.92 -6.17
C LYS A 237 -10.09 -12.31 -7.48
N LEU A 238 -10.08 -13.59 -7.82
CA LEU A 238 -9.55 -14.10 -9.08
C LEU A 238 -10.34 -13.59 -10.30
N ASP A 239 -11.65 -13.43 -10.18
CA ASP A 239 -12.47 -12.86 -11.24
C ASP A 239 -12.14 -11.37 -11.46
N ILE A 240 -11.88 -10.63 -10.38
CA ILE A 240 -11.39 -9.25 -10.48
C ILE A 240 -9.99 -9.20 -11.08
N ALA A 241 -9.09 -10.12 -10.70
CA ALA A 241 -7.75 -10.20 -11.29
C ALA A 241 -7.80 -10.40 -12.81
N LYS A 242 -8.71 -11.24 -13.32
CA LYS A 242 -8.96 -11.38 -14.77
C LYS A 242 -9.41 -10.07 -15.41
N ALA A 243 -10.35 -9.37 -14.77
CA ALA A 243 -10.85 -8.09 -15.29
C ALA A 243 -9.75 -7.01 -15.33
N PHE A 244 -8.77 -7.08 -14.44
CA PHE A 244 -7.59 -6.20 -14.44
C PHE A 244 -6.47 -6.67 -15.37
N GLY A 245 -6.62 -7.81 -16.03
CA GLY A 245 -5.71 -8.25 -17.07
C GLY A 245 -4.86 -9.48 -16.72
N ALA A 246 -5.17 -10.25 -15.67
CA ALA A 246 -4.57 -11.57 -15.51
C ALA A 246 -5.07 -12.51 -16.61
N ASP A 247 -4.15 -13.16 -17.33
CA ASP A 247 -4.47 -14.10 -18.42
C ASP A 247 -4.93 -15.44 -17.88
N VAL A 248 -4.34 -15.86 -16.76
CA VAL A 248 -4.62 -17.14 -16.10
C VAL A 248 -4.82 -16.87 -14.62
N VAL A 249 -5.80 -17.53 -14.02
CA VAL A 249 -6.01 -17.49 -12.57
C VAL A 249 -6.07 -18.91 -12.01
N LEU A 250 -5.50 -19.09 -10.82
CA LEU A 250 -5.42 -20.38 -10.14
C LEU A 250 -5.93 -20.23 -8.70
N ASN A 251 -6.99 -20.94 -8.37
CA ASN A 251 -7.50 -20.99 -7.00
C ASN A 251 -6.67 -21.98 -6.20
N THR A 252 -6.01 -21.49 -5.15
CA THR A 252 -5.06 -22.30 -4.36
C THR A 252 -5.76 -23.25 -3.39
N GLU A 253 -7.05 -23.05 -3.06
CA GLU A 253 -7.85 -24.02 -2.29
C GLU A 253 -8.28 -25.22 -3.16
N ASN A 254 -8.39 -25.03 -4.48
CA ASN A 254 -8.88 -26.03 -5.43
C ASN A 254 -7.77 -26.75 -6.22
N THR A 255 -6.48 -26.40 -5.96
CA THR A 255 -5.33 -26.93 -6.66
C THR A 255 -4.19 -27.26 -5.71
N THR A 256 -3.44 -28.32 -6.01
CA THR A 256 -2.22 -28.64 -5.26
C THR A 256 -1.05 -27.75 -5.71
N PRO A 257 0.02 -27.62 -4.91
CA PRO A 257 1.24 -26.92 -5.32
C PRO A 257 1.85 -27.47 -6.62
N GLU A 258 1.84 -28.81 -6.79
CA GLU A 258 2.37 -29.49 -7.97
C GLU A 258 1.56 -29.13 -9.22
N GLU A 259 0.24 -29.11 -9.14
CA GLU A 259 -0.65 -28.72 -10.23
C GLU A 259 -0.43 -27.25 -10.62
N ARG A 260 -0.27 -26.34 -9.65
CA ARG A 260 0.03 -24.94 -9.92
C ARG A 260 1.37 -24.74 -10.59
N ILE A 261 2.42 -25.41 -10.08
CA ILE A 261 3.76 -25.37 -10.70
C ILE A 261 3.72 -25.91 -12.13
N ALA A 262 3.04 -27.04 -12.35
CA ALA A 262 2.91 -27.63 -13.69
C ALA A 262 2.15 -26.68 -14.63
N ARG A 263 1.05 -26.09 -14.16
CA ARG A 263 0.26 -25.14 -14.95
C ARG A 263 1.07 -23.89 -15.31
N ILE A 264 1.77 -23.26 -14.34
CA ILE A 264 2.60 -22.09 -14.59
C ILE A 264 3.70 -22.41 -15.63
N LYS A 265 4.36 -23.56 -15.51
CA LYS A 265 5.35 -23.99 -16.51
C LYS A 265 4.73 -24.18 -17.89
N ALA A 266 3.56 -24.78 -17.97
CA ALA A 266 2.86 -24.94 -19.26
C ALA A 266 2.55 -23.59 -19.91
N GLU A 267 2.15 -22.59 -19.13
CA GLU A 267 1.84 -21.23 -19.60
C GLU A 267 3.09 -20.41 -19.96
N THR A 268 4.28 -20.88 -19.57
CA THR A 268 5.57 -20.18 -19.71
C THR A 268 6.59 -21.01 -20.49
N ASN A 269 6.13 -21.74 -21.51
CA ASN A 269 6.94 -22.57 -22.42
C ASN A 269 7.82 -23.61 -21.68
N GLY A 270 7.33 -24.18 -20.59
CA GLY A 270 7.99 -25.22 -19.81
C GLY A 270 9.06 -24.69 -18.82
N ARG A 271 9.37 -23.41 -18.83
CA ARG A 271 10.50 -22.85 -18.04
C ARG A 271 10.11 -22.36 -16.63
N GLY A 272 8.95 -21.79 -16.45
CA GLY A 272 8.53 -21.01 -15.29
C GLY A 272 8.49 -19.51 -15.62
N ALA A 273 7.97 -18.71 -14.70
CA ALA A 273 7.78 -17.27 -14.86
C ALA A 273 9.12 -16.51 -14.74
N ASP A 274 9.21 -15.38 -15.41
CA ASP A 274 10.33 -14.45 -15.28
C ASP A 274 10.35 -13.80 -13.90
N ILE A 275 9.18 -13.43 -13.40
CA ILE A 275 9.00 -12.73 -12.14
C ILE A 275 7.85 -13.36 -11.34
N VAL A 276 8.03 -13.45 -10.03
CA VAL A 276 6.97 -13.74 -9.06
C VAL A 276 6.87 -12.57 -8.09
N VAL A 277 5.67 -12.10 -7.82
CA VAL A 277 5.40 -11.03 -6.84
C VAL A 277 4.53 -11.61 -5.72
N GLU A 278 5.01 -11.49 -4.48
CA GLU A 278 4.30 -11.91 -3.28
C GLU A 278 3.40 -10.77 -2.80
N CYS A 279 2.10 -10.99 -2.74
CA CYS A 279 1.09 -10.02 -2.28
C CYS A 279 0.10 -10.62 -1.26
N VAL A 280 0.45 -11.77 -0.65
CA VAL A 280 -0.38 -12.46 0.37
C VAL A 280 -0.01 -11.98 1.77
N GLY A 281 1.29 -11.75 2.02
CA GLY A 281 1.83 -11.42 3.34
C GLY A 281 1.86 -12.62 4.30
N ARG A 282 2.16 -13.81 3.76
CA ARG A 282 2.25 -15.06 4.52
C ARG A 282 3.53 -15.79 4.19
N PRO A 283 4.39 -16.10 5.18
CA PRO A 283 5.67 -16.78 4.94
C PRO A 283 5.54 -18.12 4.20
N GLU A 284 4.41 -18.82 4.38
CA GLU A 284 4.18 -20.17 3.80
C GLU A 284 4.09 -20.17 2.27
N VAL A 285 3.76 -19.04 1.64
CA VAL A 285 3.66 -18.99 0.16
C VAL A 285 5.01 -18.79 -0.53
N PHE A 286 6.01 -18.35 0.20
CA PHE A 286 7.33 -18.01 -0.32
C PHE A 286 8.06 -19.22 -0.95
N PRO A 287 8.18 -20.41 -0.28
CA PRO A 287 8.87 -21.58 -0.87
C PRO A 287 8.21 -22.07 -2.15
N GLU A 288 6.88 -22.00 -2.26
CA GLU A 288 6.16 -22.37 -3.47
C GLU A 288 6.42 -21.36 -4.60
N GLY A 289 6.41 -20.05 -4.28
CA GLY A 289 6.69 -19.00 -5.25
C GLY A 289 8.07 -19.10 -5.90
N LEU A 290 9.08 -19.51 -5.15
CA LEU A 290 10.41 -19.77 -5.72
C LEU A 290 10.39 -20.85 -6.82
N LYS A 291 9.51 -21.86 -6.69
CA LYS A 291 9.35 -22.95 -7.66
C LYS A 291 8.57 -22.54 -8.92
N TYR A 292 7.89 -21.40 -8.90
CA TYR A 292 7.22 -20.83 -10.07
C TYR A 292 8.20 -20.17 -11.03
N LEU A 293 9.39 -19.78 -10.55
CA LEU A 293 10.38 -19.05 -11.32
C LEU A 293 11.13 -19.94 -12.32
N ARG A 294 11.48 -19.34 -13.45
CA ARG A 294 12.53 -19.88 -14.31
C ARG A 294 13.91 -19.68 -13.68
N LYS A 295 14.93 -20.33 -14.25
CA LYS A 295 16.33 -20.02 -13.90
C LYS A 295 16.63 -18.55 -14.18
N ALA A 296 17.40 -17.93 -13.31
CA ALA A 296 17.70 -16.51 -13.29
C ALA A 296 16.45 -15.59 -13.18
N GLY A 297 15.34 -16.11 -12.67
CA GLY A 297 14.12 -15.34 -12.39
C GLY A 297 14.21 -14.54 -11.10
N MET A 298 13.24 -13.66 -10.90
CA MET A 298 13.16 -12.77 -9.74
C MET A 298 11.94 -13.03 -8.89
N TYR A 299 12.14 -13.11 -7.57
CA TYR A 299 11.10 -13.08 -6.56
C TYR A 299 11.04 -11.69 -5.95
N LEU A 300 9.91 -11.04 -6.06
CA LEU A 300 9.67 -9.71 -5.48
C LEU A 300 8.81 -9.87 -4.24
N GLU A 301 9.27 -9.30 -3.11
CA GLU A 301 8.69 -9.49 -1.79
C GLU A 301 8.21 -8.17 -1.16
N PRO A 302 7.04 -7.66 -1.52
CA PRO A 302 6.41 -6.53 -0.85
C PRO A 302 5.38 -6.93 0.21
N GLY A 303 5.00 -8.21 0.32
CA GLY A 303 3.80 -8.63 1.06
C GLY A 303 4.00 -8.84 2.54
N ASN A 304 5.17 -9.34 2.98
CA ASN A 304 5.44 -9.63 4.38
C ASN A 304 5.92 -8.40 5.17
N PHE A 305 5.13 -7.34 5.17
CA PHE A 305 5.45 -6.12 5.90
C PHE A 305 5.32 -6.28 7.41
N VAL A 306 4.33 -7.06 7.88
CA VAL A 306 4.16 -7.42 9.29
C VAL A 306 4.78 -8.78 9.54
N ASP A 307 5.54 -8.93 10.64
CA ASP A 307 6.12 -10.20 11.04
C ASP A 307 5.03 -11.23 11.42
N CYS A 308 4.77 -12.16 10.52
CA CYS A 308 3.85 -13.29 10.72
C CYS A 308 4.60 -14.61 10.97
N GLY A 309 5.89 -14.55 11.30
CA GLY A 309 6.77 -15.72 11.53
C GLY A 309 7.67 -16.02 10.35
N GLY A 310 8.30 -17.19 10.36
CA GLY A 310 9.26 -17.63 9.34
C GLY A 310 8.78 -18.84 8.55
N THR A 311 9.53 -19.20 7.51
CA THR A 311 9.31 -20.42 6.72
C THR A 311 10.65 -21.09 6.38
N ASP A 312 10.62 -22.40 6.13
CA ASP A 312 11.81 -23.15 5.70
C ASP A 312 12.07 -22.98 4.22
N ILE A 313 13.29 -22.61 3.87
CA ILE A 313 13.73 -22.39 2.50
C ILE A 313 14.96 -23.28 2.20
N ASN A 314 14.94 -23.98 1.08
CA ASN A 314 16.13 -24.63 0.56
C ASN A 314 17.01 -23.62 -0.18
N VAL A 315 18.03 -23.09 0.49
CA VAL A 315 18.95 -22.08 -0.06
C VAL A 315 19.70 -22.61 -1.30
N HIS A 316 19.91 -23.93 -1.41
CA HIS A 316 20.51 -24.54 -2.59
C HIS A 316 19.66 -24.29 -3.85
N GLU A 317 18.33 -24.33 -3.76
CA GLU A 317 17.44 -24.04 -4.89
C GLU A 317 17.62 -22.60 -5.41
N ILE A 318 17.83 -21.65 -4.53
CA ILE A 318 18.10 -20.26 -4.90
C ILE A 318 19.42 -20.15 -5.66
N CYS A 319 20.49 -20.76 -5.10
CA CYS A 319 21.81 -20.73 -5.70
C CYS A 319 21.87 -21.50 -7.04
N ALA A 320 21.35 -22.74 -7.07
CA ALA A 320 21.41 -23.61 -8.26
C ALA A 320 20.59 -23.07 -9.43
N ASN A 321 19.56 -22.28 -9.18
CA ASN A 321 18.74 -21.65 -10.20
C ASN A 321 19.12 -20.18 -10.44
N ASN A 322 20.15 -19.66 -9.77
CA ASN A 322 20.57 -18.25 -9.87
C ASN A 322 19.40 -17.27 -9.68
N LEU A 323 18.55 -17.53 -8.67
CA LEU A 323 17.39 -16.68 -8.39
C LEU A 323 17.79 -15.39 -7.69
N ARG A 324 17.02 -14.34 -7.90
CA ARG A 324 17.13 -13.07 -7.19
C ARG A 324 15.91 -12.85 -6.31
N ILE A 325 16.14 -12.36 -5.11
CA ILE A 325 15.09 -11.94 -4.18
C ILE A 325 15.23 -10.44 -3.96
N ILE A 326 14.22 -9.68 -4.32
CA ILE A 326 14.19 -8.23 -4.18
C ILE A 326 13.03 -7.85 -3.28
N VAL A 327 13.34 -7.08 -2.24
CA VAL A 327 12.37 -6.65 -1.24
C VAL A 327 12.01 -5.18 -1.45
N MET A 328 10.78 -4.83 -1.15
CA MET A 328 10.32 -3.45 -1.04
C MET A 328 9.59 -3.28 0.29
N THR A 329 10.25 -2.68 1.26
CA THR A 329 9.61 -2.22 2.48
C THR A 329 8.97 -0.87 2.22
N ASN A 330 7.68 -0.72 2.54
CA ASN A 330 6.92 0.50 2.27
C ASN A 330 6.92 0.86 0.76
N HIS A 331 7.02 2.14 0.47
CA HIS A 331 6.94 2.72 -0.87
C HIS A 331 7.93 3.85 -1.04
N THR A 332 8.26 4.19 -2.28
CA THR A 332 9.18 5.29 -2.57
C THR A 332 8.46 6.64 -2.51
N HIS A 333 9.09 7.65 -1.91
CA HIS A 333 8.57 9.02 -1.91
C HIS A 333 8.44 9.61 -3.33
N THR A 334 9.40 9.31 -4.20
CA THR A 334 9.44 9.81 -5.58
C THR A 334 8.39 9.16 -6.48
N GLY A 335 7.77 8.07 -6.02
CA GLY A 335 6.79 7.31 -6.79
C GLY A 335 5.40 7.95 -6.86
N TYR A 336 5.01 8.74 -5.87
CA TYR A 336 3.64 9.22 -5.73
C TYR A 336 3.13 9.99 -6.96
N LYS A 337 3.84 11.00 -7.40
CA LYS A 337 3.46 11.78 -8.59
C LYS A 337 3.31 10.89 -9.82
N THR A 338 4.27 10.00 -10.04
CA THR A 338 4.25 9.10 -11.19
C THR A 338 3.04 8.18 -11.16
N VAL A 339 2.72 7.54 -10.02
CA VAL A 339 1.56 6.64 -9.96
C VAL A 339 0.24 7.40 -10.02
N ILE A 340 0.15 8.61 -9.46
CA ILE A 340 -1.02 9.49 -9.60
C ILE A 340 -1.28 9.79 -11.08
N GLU A 341 -0.25 10.20 -11.83
CA GLU A 341 -0.35 10.47 -13.26
C GLU A 341 -0.71 9.21 -14.07
N MET A 342 -0.12 8.06 -13.73
CA MET A 342 -0.42 6.79 -14.37
C MET A 342 -1.88 6.38 -14.12
N MET A 343 -2.37 6.47 -12.88
CA MET A 343 -3.76 6.18 -12.55
C MET A 343 -4.72 7.12 -13.28
N LEU A 344 -4.41 8.41 -13.38
CA LEU A 344 -5.23 9.36 -14.13
C LEU A 344 -5.32 8.99 -15.61
N ARG A 345 -4.20 8.62 -16.24
CA ARG A 345 -4.17 8.18 -17.65
C ARG A 345 -4.91 6.87 -17.85
N ALA A 346 -4.79 5.94 -16.89
CA ALA A 346 -5.37 4.60 -16.95
C ALA A 346 -6.77 4.50 -16.32
N LYS A 347 -7.38 5.61 -15.88
CA LYS A 347 -8.66 5.59 -15.16
C LYS A 347 -9.82 4.93 -15.91
N ASN A 348 -9.76 4.90 -17.24
CA ASN A 348 -10.75 4.24 -18.09
C ASN A 348 -10.23 2.94 -18.73
N GLN A 349 -9.02 2.49 -18.40
CA GLN A 349 -8.42 1.27 -18.95
C GLN A 349 -8.71 0.03 -18.12
N PHE A 350 -8.90 0.21 -16.81
CA PHE A 350 -9.21 -0.84 -15.87
C PHE A 350 -10.55 -0.59 -15.19
N PRO A 351 -11.24 -1.64 -14.75
CA PRO A 351 -12.52 -1.53 -14.05
C PRO A 351 -12.29 -1.19 -12.56
N TRP A 352 -11.74 0.00 -12.27
CA TRP A 352 -11.39 0.43 -10.92
C TRP A 352 -12.55 0.37 -9.94
N GLU A 353 -13.79 0.55 -10.40
CA GLU A 353 -14.99 0.42 -9.58
C GLU A 353 -15.14 -0.98 -8.96
N ARG A 354 -14.60 -2.01 -9.61
CA ARG A 354 -14.59 -3.39 -9.07
C ARG A 354 -13.58 -3.59 -7.95
N LEU A 355 -12.57 -2.74 -7.88
CA LEU A 355 -11.57 -2.75 -6.81
C LEU A 355 -12.17 -2.25 -5.49
N PHE A 356 -13.05 -1.26 -5.52
CA PHE A 356 -13.65 -0.64 -4.35
C PHE A 356 -14.96 -1.35 -3.97
N SER A 357 -14.85 -2.50 -3.30
CA SER A 357 -15.98 -3.41 -3.07
C SER A 357 -17.02 -2.88 -2.08
N HIS A 358 -16.58 -2.11 -1.08
CA HIS A 358 -17.45 -1.61 -0.01
C HIS A 358 -17.04 -0.19 0.38
N LYS A 359 -18.04 0.63 0.70
CA LYS A 359 -17.86 1.97 1.25
C LYS A 359 -18.70 2.11 2.52
N TYR A 360 -18.09 2.50 3.60
CA TYR A 360 -18.72 2.64 4.91
C TYR A 360 -18.66 4.08 5.41
N PRO A 361 -19.66 4.52 6.19
CA PRO A 361 -19.54 5.75 6.96
C PRO A 361 -18.49 5.61 8.06
N LEU A 362 -18.02 6.74 8.59
CA LEU A 362 -17.09 6.76 9.72
C LEU A 362 -17.65 6.03 10.95
N SER A 363 -18.95 6.15 11.20
CA SER A 363 -19.67 5.48 12.29
C SER A 363 -19.61 3.94 12.22
N ALA A 364 -19.33 3.37 11.04
CA ALA A 364 -19.19 1.94 10.83
C ALA A 364 -17.73 1.51 10.54
N ALA A 365 -16.73 2.28 11.00
CA ALA A 365 -15.32 2.00 10.73
C ALA A 365 -14.87 0.62 11.23
N GLU A 366 -15.34 0.16 12.38
CA GLU A 366 -15.06 -1.19 12.87
C GLU A 366 -15.59 -2.26 11.91
N GLN A 367 -16.82 -2.11 11.43
CA GLN A 367 -17.41 -3.01 10.43
C GLN A 367 -16.62 -2.97 9.12
N ALA A 368 -16.12 -1.80 8.70
CA ALA A 368 -15.27 -1.66 7.52
C ALA A 368 -13.99 -2.50 7.65
N ILE A 369 -13.32 -2.43 8.81
CA ILE A 369 -12.12 -3.24 9.09
C ILE A 369 -12.48 -4.72 9.06
N GLN A 370 -13.56 -5.14 9.73
CA GLN A 370 -13.99 -6.54 9.75
C GLN A 370 -14.35 -7.05 8.35
N THR A 371 -15.10 -6.27 7.56
CA THR A 371 -15.45 -6.63 6.17
C THR A 371 -14.20 -6.80 5.32
N SER A 372 -13.19 -5.94 5.50
CA SER A 372 -11.95 -6.02 4.73
C SER A 372 -11.17 -7.33 4.92
N MET A 373 -11.48 -8.10 5.96
CA MET A 373 -10.86 -9.40 6.26
C MET A 373 -11.58 -10.58 5.62
N THR A 374 -12.71 -10.37 4.94
CA THR A 374 -13.50 -11.44 4.30
C THR A 374 -12.95 -11.82 2.92
N LYS A 375 -13.32 -13.01 2.44
CA LYS A 375 -12.93 -13.50 1.10
C LYS A 375 -13.64 -12.74 -0.03
N GLU A 376 -14.81 -12.17 0.24
CA GLU A 376 -15.65 -11.44 -0.72
C GLU A 376 -15.40 -9.93 -0.70
N SER A 377 -14.34 -9.47 -0.06
CA SER A 377 -13.94 -8.06 -0.07
C SER A 377 -12.68 -7.81 -0.88
N MET A 378 -12.62 -6.64 -1.50
CA MET A 378 -11.42 -6.06 -2.09
C MET A 378 -10.96 -4.85 -1.27
N LYS A 379 -10.74 -3.69 -1.88
CA LYS A 379 -10.46 -2.46 -1.12
C LYS A 379 -11.76 -1.95 -0.49
N VAL A 380 -11.76 -1.89 0.83
CA VAL A 380 -12.84 -1.29 1.61
C VAL A 380 -12.48 0.16 1.89
N LEU A 381 -13.45 1.05 1.72
CA LEU A 381 -13.31 2.49 1.89
C LEU A 381 -14.13 2.99 3.08
N ILE A 382 -13.66 4.06 3.69
CA ILE A 382 -14.39 4.87 4.68
C ILE A 382 -14.57 6.26 4.10
N ASP A 383 -15.82 6.70 4.04
CA ASP A 383 -16.21 8.05 3.69
C ASP A 383 -16.67 8.76 4.98
N PRO A 384 -15.90 9.72 5.50
CA PRO A 384 -16.23 10.36 6.77
C PRO A 384 -17.46 11.28 6.75
N TRP A 385 -18.07 11.50 5.57
CA TRP A 385 -19.13 12.50 5.34
C TRP A 385 -20.48 11.91 4.99
N VAL A 386 -20.57 10.59 4.86
CA VAL A 386 -21.86 9.89 4.73
C VAL A 386 -22.26 9.31 6.09
N ASP A 387 -23.57 9.24 6.36
CA ASP A 387 -24.17 8.71 7.60
C ASP A 387 -24.67 7.27 7.38
#